data_95ed95542c5cea01e0bfcc7a33419d59
#
_entry.id   95ed95542c5cea01e0bfcc7a33419d59
#
_cell.length_a   1.000
_cell.length_b   1.000
_cell.length_c   1.000
_cell.angle_alpha   90.00
_cell.angle_beta   90.00
_cell.angle_gamma   90.00
#
_symmetry.space_group_name_H-M   'P 1'
#
loop_
_entity.id
_entity.type
_entity.pdbx_description
1 polymer ?
#
loop_
_entity_poly.entity_id
_entity_poly.type
_entity_poly.pdbx_seq_one_letter_code
_entity_poly.pdbx_strand_id
1 'polypeptide(L)'
;LYRALGPDALCDTCRLYPRHTEEFEGLRELSLSLSCPEAAKIILSCKEPVRFLEEETDEEDDFDEFDFMMFSRLEDTRDVLFSVLQDRSLPLTLRMASCEQLAERYQICMEEGREFEIDDLLQECERHHREGTLREFVAESLSEKGVDAASFHQWEWQKEELQVLYGLERLRPEWDQVLDGAEKWLYQGSEETYHKICEEFHKAYGSLGSHKEEWENLGEQLLMFFVYTYFCGAVYDDMVCSKMELALFSVRWIQEFLIVWWLE
;
A
#
# COMPACT_ATOMS: atom_id res chain seq x y z
N LEU A 1 -4.96 17.10 -29.36
CA LEU A 1 -5.29 18.45 -28.88
C LEU A 1 -4.00 19.21 -28.53
N TYR A 2 -3.21 18.73 -27.54
CA TYR A 2 -1.98 19.38 -27.07
C TYR A 2 -0.98 19.69 -28.21
N ARG A 3 -0.68 18.68 -29.06
CA ARG A 3 0.27 18.86 -30.19
C ARG A 3 -0.19 19.87 -31.26
N ALA A 4 -1.50 20.11 -31.38
CA ALA A 4 -2.06 20.98 -32.41
C ALA A 4 -2.35 22.39 -31.89
N LEU A 5 -2.74 22.53 -30.63
CA LEU A 5 -3.26 23.80 -30.08
C LEU A 5 -2.45 24.29 -28.86
N GLY A 6 -1.49 23.51 -28.36
CA GLY A 6 -0.67 23.85 -27.20
C GLY A 6 -1.36 23.62 -25.86
N PRO A 7 -0.65 23.92 -24.74
CA PRO A 7 -1.13 23.65 -23.38
C PRO A 7 -2.39 24.44 -22.99
N ASP A 8 -2.55 25.65 -23.54
CA ASP A 8 -3.68 26.54 -23.20
C ASP A 8 -5.04 26.03 -23.71
N ALA A 9 -5.02 25.06 -24.63
CA ALA A 9 -6.24 24.40 -25.10
C ALA A 9 -6.72 23.24 -24.23
N LEU A 10 -5.97 22.90 -23.18
CA LEU A 10 -6.34 21.85 -22.23
C LEU A 10 -7.19 22.45 -21.11
N CYS A 11 -8.19 21.67 -20.63
CA CYS A 11 -8.85 21.98 -19.36
C CYS A 11 -7.88 21.77 -18.20
N ASP A 12 -8.22 22.27 -17.01
CA ASP A 12 -7.35 22.23 -15.84
C ASP A 12 -6.97 20.80 -15.45
N THR A 13 -7.93 19.88 -15.42
CA THR A 13 -7.68 18.46 -15.18
C THR A 13 -6.65 17.87 -16.16
N CYS A 14 -6.75 18.19 -17.46
CA CYS A 14 -5.81 17.68 -18.46
C CYS A 14 -4.42 18.34 -18.36
N ARG A 15 -4.34 19.55 -17.81
CA ARG A 15 -3.05 20.22 -17.58
C ARG A 15 -2.34 19.69 -16.34
N LEU A 16 -3.10 19.40 -15.29
CA LEU A 16 -2.57 18.91 -14.02
C LEU A 16 -2.22 17.41 -14.09
N TYR A 17 -3.03 16.60 -14.79
CA TYR A 17 -2.75 15.17 -14.93
C TYR A 17 -1.38 14.91 -15.61
N PRO A 18 -0.55 14.01 -15.11
CA PRO A 18 -0.82 13.04 -14.02
C PRO A 18 -0.40 13.54 -12.62
N ARG A 19 -0.24 14.83 -12.40
CA ARG A 19 0.12 15.35 -11.07
C ARG A 19 -1.06 15.16 -10.13
N HIS A 20 -0.76 14.70 -8.94
CA HIS A 20 -1.66 14.58 -7.82
C HIS A 20 -1.14 15.48 -6.70
N THR A 21 -2.02 16.24 -6.12
CA THR A 21 -1.72 17.17 -5.02
C THR A 21 -2.68 16.88 -3.88
N GLU A 22 -2.14 16.62 -2.70
CA GLU A 22 -2.87 16.62 -1.45
C GLU A 22 -2.48 17.86 -0.65
N GLU A 23 -3.47 18.50 -0.08
CA GLU A 23 -3.30 19.72 0.69
C GLU A 23 -3.75 19.46 2.13
N PHE A 24 -2.83 19.62 3.06
CA PHE A 24 -3.04 19.60 4.49
C PHE A 24 -2.66 20.99 5.03
N GLU A 25 -3.11 21.33 6.22
CA GLU A 25 -2.72 22.59 6.83
C GLU A 25 -1.19 22.64 7.06
N GLY A 26 -0.52 23.60 6.45
CA GLY A 26 0.93 23.77 6.50
C GLY A 26 1.74 22.82 5.62
N LEU A 27 1.10 21.89 4.89
CA LEU A 27 1.80 20.94 4.01
C LEU A 27 1.07 20.71 2.71
N ARG A 28 1.78 20.79 1.59
CA ARG A 28 1.30 20.36 0.27
C ARG A 28 2.15 19.24 -0.27
N GLU A 29 1.54 18.10 -0.48
CA GLU A 29 2.21 16.91 -1.02
C GLU A 29 1.96 16.76 -2.52
N LEU A 30 3.02 16.48 -3.26
CA LEU A 30 3.00 16.32 -4.70
C LEU A 30 3.40 14.91 -5.09
N SER A 31 2.59 14.25 -5.90
CA SER A 31 2.88 12.94 -6.48
C SER A 31 2.46 12.83 -7.93
N LEU A 32 2.65 11.67 -8.53
CA LEU A 32 2.18 11.36 -9.88
C LEU A 32 1.23 10.17 -9.83
N SER A 33 0.08 10.29 -10.47
CA SER A 33 -0.91 9.22 -10.53
C SER A 33 -0.41 7.99 -11.28
N LEU A 34 -0.51 6.80 -10.68
CA LEU A 34 -0.24 5.51 -11.32
C LEU A 34 -1.20 5.19 -12.48
N SER A 35 -2.31 5.90 -12.62
CA SER A 35 -3.21 5.77 -13.78
C SER A 35 -2.57 6.25 -15.10
N CYS A 36 -1.48 7.01 -15.03
CA CYS A 36 -0.66 7.37 -16.18
C CYS A 36 0.41 6.28 -16.42
N PRO A 37 0.40 5.59 -17.58
CA PRO A 37 1.38 4.53 -17.84
C PRO A 37 2.84 4.99 -17.77
N GLU A 38 3.14 6.23 -18.18
CA GLU A 38 4.51 6.75 -18.11
C GLU A 38 4.93 7.08 -16.66
N ALA A 39 4.02 7.63 -15.84
CA ALA A 39 4.27 7.84 -14.43
C ALA A 39 4.46 6.51 -13.69
N ALA A 40 3.56 5.54 -13.93
CA ALA A 40 3.66 4.20 -13.38
C ALA A 40 5.00 3.53 -13.74
N LYS A 41 5.41 3.63 -15.01
CA LYS A 41 6.69 3.09 -15.46
C LYS A 41 7.88 3.72 -14.73
N ILE A 42 7.89 5.03 -14.53
CA ILE A 42 8.97 5.73 -13.82
C ILE A 42 9.02 5.28 -12.36
N ILE A 43 7.88 5.33 -11.66
CA ILE A 43 7.78 4.97 -10.25
C ILE A 43 8.17 3.51 -10.03
N LEU A 44 7.54 2.58 -10.74
CA LEU A 44 7.71 1.14 -10.52
C LEU A 44 9.04 0.59 -11.03
N SER A 45 9.73 1.28 -11.93
CA SER A 45 11.07 0.89 -12.37
C SER A 45 12.20 1.45 -11.49
N CYS A 46 11.89 2.31 -10.53
CA CYS A 46 12.88 2.87 -9.61
C CYS A 46 13.45 1.76 -8.72
N LYS A 47 14.76 1.59 -8.74
CA LYS A 47 15.47 0.57 -7.92
C LYS A 47 16.01 1.13 -6.62
N GLU A 48 16.15 2.43 -6.55
CA GLU A 48 16.59 3.13 -5.34
C GLU A 48 15.46 3.27 -4.33
N PRO A 49 15.77 3.32 -3.03
CA PRO A 49 14.79 3.69 -2.03
C PRO A 49 14.18 5.06 -2.33
N VAL A 50 12.89 5.17 -2.07
CA VAL A 50 12.14 6.43 -2.25
C VAL A 50 12.71 7.49 -1.32
N ARG A 51 12.86 8.70 -1.84
CA ARG A 51 13.26 9.89 -1.06
C ARG A 51 12.26 10.98 -1.32
N PHE A 52 11.82 11.61 -0.24
CA PHE A 52 10.96 12.78 -0.29
C PHE A 52 11.84 14.03 -0.31
N LEU A 53 11.43 15.00 -1.11
CA LEU A 53 12.07 16.31 -1.17
C LEU A 53 11.12 17.31 -0.53
N GLU A 54 11.62 18.08 0.40
CA GLU A 54 10.89 19.12 1.11
C GLU A 54 11.40 20.49 0.65
N GLU A 55 10.47 21.41 0.43
CA GLU A 55 10.74 22.79 0.05
C GLU A 55 9.83 23.71 0.85
N GLU A 56 10.41 24.67 1.57
CA GLU A 56 9.65 25.68 2.30
C GLU A 56 9.07 26.71 1.33
N THR A 57 7.80 27.04 1.51
CA THR A 57 7.12 28.08 0.74
C THR A 57 6.55 29.15 1.67
N ASP A 58 6.40 30.37 1.18
CA ASP A 58 5.78 31.50 1.91
C ASP A 58 4.25 31.54 1.69
N GLU A 59 3.62 30.46 1.20
CA GLU A 59 2.17 30.39 0.98
C GLU A 59 1.46 30.25 2.34
N GLU A 60 0.45 31.09 2.56
CA GLU A 60 -0.41 31.01 3.74
C GLU A 60 -1.56 30.04 3.43
N ASP A 61 -1.76 29.05 4.31
CA ASP A 61 -2.88 28.13 4.25
C ASP A 61 -3.97 28.61 5.23
N ASP A 62 -5.21 28.47 4.85
CA ASP A 62 -6.39 28.80 5.66
C ASP A 62 -7.30 27.58 5.72
N PHE A 63 -7.08 26.74 6.72
CA PHE A 63 -7.90 25.56 6.99
C PHE A 63 -8.75 25.82 8.25
N ASP A 64 -10.07 25.84 8.07
CA ASP A 64 -11.01 25.83 9.19
C ASP A 64 -11.12 24.40 9.77
N GLU A 65 -10.93 24.25 11.08
CA GLU A 65 -11.16 23.01 11.84
C GLU A 65 -10.25 21.81 11.47
N PHE A 66 -8.94 22.03 11.24
CA PHE A 66 -7.99 20.96 10.98
C PHE A 66 -7.46 20.32 12.29
N ASP A 67 -7.42 18.99 12.37
CA ASP A 67 -6.86 18.26 13.52
C ASP A 67 -5.35 18.09 13.40
N PHE A 68 -4.61 19.10 13.84
CA PHE A 68 -3.15 19.10 13.88
C PHE A 68 -2.53 17.96 14.70
N MET A 69 -3.17 17.60 15.81
CA MET A 69 -2.62 16.57 16.69
C MET A 69 -2.69 15.21 16.04
N MET A 70 -3.82 14.91 15.40
CA MET A 70 -3.99 13.70 14.63
C MET A 70 -3.06 13.69 13.41
N PHE A 71 -2.99 14.80 12.68
CA PHE A 71 -2.14 14.88 11.49
C PHE A 71 -0.66 14.66 11.82
N SER A 72 -0.12 15.32 12.86
CA SER A 72 1.26 15.11 13.29
C SER A 72 1.55 13.64 13.65
N ARG A 73 0.63 12.97 14.34
CA ARG A 73 0.77 11.52 14.63
C ARG A 73 0.71 10.64 13.38
N LEU A 74 -0.10 11.05 12.40
CA LEU A 74 -0.15 10.34 11.11
C LEU A 74 1.15 10.50 10.33
N GLU A 75 1.77 11.67 10.35
CA GLU A 75 3.10 11.90 9.76
C GLU A 75 4.17 11.04 10.45
N ASP A 76 4.24 11.06 11.78
CA ASP A 76 5.16 10.23 12.57
C ASP A 76 4.94 8.74 12.27
N THR A 77 3.67 8.30 12.20
CA THR A 77 3.32 6.91 11.85
C THR A 77 3.78 6.56 10.44
N ARG A 78 3.54 7.44 9.49
CA ARG A 78 3.96 7.25 8.09
C ARG A 78 5.47 7.13 7.96
N ASP A 79 6.23 7.87 8.73
CA ASP A 79 7.69 7.77 8.76
C ASP A 79 8.16 6.40 9.28
N VAL A 80 7.51 5.87 10.32
CA VAL A 80 7.75 4.51 10.81
C VAL A 80 7.40 3.48 9.72
N LEU A 81 6.24 3.63 9.06
CA LEU A 81 5.84 2.77 7.93
C LEU A 81 6.88 2.80 6.81
N PHE A 82 7.36 3.96 6.41
CA PHE A 82 8.39 4.10 5.38
C PHE A 82 9.71 3.44 5.78
N SER A 83 10.12 3.60 7.03
CA SER A 83 11.32 2.96 7.56
C SER A 83 11.23 1.43 7.47
N VAL A 84 10.10 0.83 7.87
CA VAL A 84 9.88 -0.60 7.80
C VAL A 84 9.76 -1.09 6.34
N LEU A 85 8.98 -0.38 5.51
CA LEU A 85 8.74 -0.76 4.12
C LEU A 85 10.01 -0.74 3.26
N GLN A 86 10.95 0.14 3.54
CA GLN A 86 12.20 0.25 2.79
C GLN A 86 13.36 -0.58 3.36
N ASP A 87 13.15 -1.32 4.46
CA ASP A 87 14.16 -2.24 4.97
C ASP A 87 14.24 -3.52 4.14
N ARG A 88 15.05 -3.50 3.09
CA ARG A 88 15.27 -4.61 2.16
C ARG A 88 16.02 -5.79 2.77
N SER A 89 16.48 -5.69 4.01
CA SER A 89 17.03 -6.84 4.73
C SER A 89 15.94 -7.81 5.20
N LEU A 90 14.69 -7.33 5.23
CA LEU A 90 13.50 -8.08 5.64
C LEU A 90 12.69 -8.54 4.41
N PRO A 91 12.07 -9.74 4.45
CA PRO A 91 11.12 -10.16 3.42
C PRO A 91 9.96 -9.17 3.30
N LEU A 92 9.50 -8.90 2.08
CA LEU A 92 8.38 -7.98 1.83
C LEU A 92 7.13 -8.37 2.64
N THR A 93 6.83 -9.66 2.76
CA THR A 93 5.69 -10.16 3.54
C THR A 93 5.74 -9.78 5.02
N LEU A 94 6.94 -9.77 5.63
CA LEU A 94 7.09 -9.34 7.02
C LEU A 94 6.94 -7.82 7.15
N ARG A 95 7.48 -7.06 6.18
CA ARG A 95 7.30 -5.60 6.13
C ARG A 95 5.82 -5.23 6.03
N MET A 96 5.07 -5.89 5.14
CA MET A 96 3.62 -5.72 4.98
C MET A 96 2.86 -6.04 6.26
N ALA A 97 3.11 -7.21 6.86
CA ALA A 97 2.44 -7.63 8.10
C ALA A 97 2.72 -6.67 9.27
N SER A 98 3.96 -6.16 9.38
CA SER A 98 4.31 -5.20 10.44
C SER A 98 3.57 -3.87 10.27
N CYS A 99 3.44 -3.38 9.05
CA CYS A 99 2.69 -2.16 8.74
C CYS A 99 1.18 -2.34 8.97
N GLU A 100 0.64 -3.51 8.62
CA GLU A 100 -0.75 -3.87 8.89
C GLU A 100 -1.05 -3.85 10.40
N GLN A 101 -0.22 -4.51 11.20
CA GLN A 101 -0.43 -4.57 12.65
C GLN A 101 -0.26 -3.20 13.32
N LEU A 102 0.67 -2.37 12.84
CA LEU A 102 0.82 -1.00 13.34
C LEU A 102 -0.44 -0.17 13.07
N ALA A 103 -0.96 -0.19 11.85
CA ALA A 103 -2.15 0.57 11.47
C ALA A 103 -3.41 0.09 12.20
N GLU A 104 -3.57 -1.22 12.39
CA GLU A 104 -4.69 -1.78 13.15
C GLU A 104 -4.65 -1.39 14.63
N ARG A 105 -3.49 -1.50 15.27
CA ARG A 105 -3.33 -1.09 16.68
C ARG A 105 -3.54 0.41 16.86
N TYR A 106 -3.09 1.22 15.89
CA TYR A 106 -3.37 2.64 15.86
C TYR A 106 -4.90 2.90 15.83
N GLN A 107 -5.61 2.24 14.92
CA GLN A 107 -7.06 2.37 14.79
C GLN A 107 -7.78 1.99 16.09
N ILE A 108 -7.38 0.90 16.73
CA ILE A 108 -7.94 0.46 18.01
C ILE A 108 -7.71 1.52 19.11
N CYS A 109 -6.51 2.12 19.16
CA CYS A 109 -6.25 3.21 20.12
C CYS A 109 -7.19 4.40 19.92
N MET A 110 -7.49 4.77 18.67
CA MET A 110 -8.46 5.83 18.37
C MET A 110 -9.88 5.45 18.80
N GLU A 111 -10.34 4.26 18.40
CA GLU A 111 -11.71 3.80 18.69
C GLU A 111 -12.00 3.66 20.20
N GLU A 112 -10.96 3.35 20.98
CA GLU A 112 -11.06 3.20 22.43
C GLU A 112 -10.74 4.49 23.21
N GLY A 113 -10.46 5.60 22.52
CA GLY A 113 -10.12 6.89 23.14
C GLY A 113 -8.77 6.87 23.87
N ARG A 114 -7.82 6.08 23.36
CA ARG A 114 -6.46 5.89 23.91
C ARG A 114 -5.39 6.49 23.01
N GLU A 115 -5.68 7.60 22.33
CA GLU A 115 -4.76 8.24 21.38
C GLU A 115 -3.40 8.62 22.01
N PHE A 116 -3.35 8.78 23.33
CA PHE A 116 -2.11 9.03 24.08
C PHE A 116 -1.15 7.83 24.10
N GLU A 117 -1.62 6.63 23.75
CA GLU A 117 -0.80 5.40 23.65
C GLU A 117 -0.16 5.24 22.26
N ILE A 118 -0.56 6.05 21.27
CA ILE A 118 -0.04 5.94 19.90
C ILE A 118 1.46 6.19 19.86
N ASP A 119 1.97 7.17 20.59
CA ASP A 119 3.40 7.48 20.63
C ASP A 119 4.21 6.30 21.20
N ASP A 120 3.69 5.61 22.21
CA ASP A 120 4.30 4.40 22.79
C ASP A 120 4.28 3.24 21.79
N LEU A 121 3.17 3.09 21.05
CA LEU A 121 3.04 2.09 19.98
C LEU A 121 4.05 2.30 18.85
N LEU A 122 4.26 3.54 18.42
CA LEU A 122 5.27 3.87 17.40
C LEU A 122 6.68 3.53 17.89
N GLN A 123 7.02 3.92 19.12
CA GLN A 123 8.30 3.58 19.72
C GLN A 123 8.50 2.08 19.89
N GLU A 124 7.46 1.32 20.20
CA GLU A 124 7.48 -0.15 20.25
C GLU A 124 7.82 -0.73 18.89
N CYS A 125 7.11 -0.31 17.83
CA CYS A 125 7.36 -0.77 16.47
C CYS A 125 8.78 -0.45 16.00
N GLU A 126 9.25 0.79 16.21
CA GLU A 126 10.63 1.21 15.90
C GLU A 126 11.68 0.40 16.67
N ARG A 127 11.43 0.11 17.93
CA ARG A 127 12.31 -0.72 18.75
C ARG A 127 12.42 -2.14 18.16
N HIS A 128 11.28 -2.78 17.84
CA HIS A 128 11.25 -4.10 17.22
C HIS A 128 11.95 -4.11 15.86
N HIS A 129 11.77 -3.05 15.07
CA HIS A 129 12.45 -2.88 13.79
C HIS A 129 13.98 -2.82 13.98
N ARG A 130 14.46 -1.95 14.86
CA ARG A 130 15.89 -1.75 15.15
C ARG A 130 16.56 -2.99 15.74
N GLU A 131 15.84 -3.75 16.57
CA GLU A 131 16.32 -4.97 17.21
C GLU A 131 16.19 -6.23 16.33
N GLY A 132 15.53 -6.12 15.17
CA GLY A 132 15.29 -7.24 14.25
C GLY A 132 14.24 -8.23 14.74
N THR A 133 13.32 -7.80 15.60
CA THR A 133 12.28 -8.62 16.25
C THR A 133 10.86 -8.30 15.76
N LEU A 134 10.70 -7.74 14.55
CA LEU A 134 9.39 -7.45 13.98
C LEU A 134 8.46 -8.66 13.86
N ARG A 135 9.01 -9.89 13.76
CA ARG A 135 8.20 -11.12 13.81
C ARG A 135 7.50 -11.30 15.15
N GLU A 136 8.15 -10.89 16.24
CA GLU A 136 7.58 -10.93 17.60
C GLU A 136 6.47 -9.88 17.72
N PHE A 137 6.71 -8.66 17.24
CA PHE A 137 5.71 -7.59 17.19
C PHE A 137 4.43 -8.04 16.47
N VAL A 138 4.55 -8.67 15.30
CA VAL A 138 3.41 -9.21 14.55
C VAL A 138 2.72 -10.34 15.30
N ALA A 139 3.50 -11.27 15.87
CA ALA A 139 2.95 -12.43 16.60
C ALA A 139 2.21 -12.02 17.88
N GLU A 140 2.72 -11.05 18.62
CA GLU A 140 2.09 -10.50 19.82
C GLU A 140 0.75 -9.85 19.47
N SER A 141 0.72 -9.02 18.43
CA SER A 141 -0.50 -8.35 17.95
C SER A 141 -1.58 -9.35 17.51
N LEU A 142 -1.21 -10.42 16.80
CA LEU A 142 -2.14 -11.48 16.40
C LEU A 142 -2.65 -12.28 17.60
N SER A 143 -1.78 -12.55 18.58
CA SER A 143 -2.14 -13.27 19.81
C SER A 143 -3.14 -12.48 20.65
N GLU A 144 -2.99 -11.18 20.77
CA GLU A 144 -3.95 -10.28 21.45
C GLU A 144 -5.35 -10.34 20.83
N LYS A 145 -5.44 -10.53 19.52
CA LYS A 145 -6.71 -10.71 18.79
C LYS A 145 -7.28 -12.12 18.89
N GLY A 146 -6.56 -13.07 19.51
CA GLY A 146 -6.95 -14.47 19.53
C GLY A 146 -6.88 -15.15 18.16
N VAL A 147 -6.15 -14.57 17.21
CA VAL A 147 -5.94 -15.13 15.87
C VAL A 147 -4.74 -16.06 15.92
N ASP A 148 -4.97 -17.33 15.61
CA ASP A 148 -3.89 -18.28 15.39
C ASP A 148 -3.37 -18.09 13.96
N ALA A 149 -2.17 -17.53 13.84
CA ALA A 149 -1.51 -17.32 12.54
C ALA A 149 -1.39 -18.63 11.71
N ALA A 150 -1.42 -19.80 12.36
CA ALA A 150 -1.41 -21.10 11.70
C ALA A 150 -2.78 -21.50 11.12
N SER A 151 -3.88 -20.88 11.57
CA SER A 151 -5.24 -21.14 11.09
C SER A 151 -5.72 -20.13 10.03
N PHE A 152 -4.88 -19.19 9.67
CA PHE A 152 -5.23 -18.19 8.65
C PHE A 152 -5.20 -18.81 7.25
N HIS A 153 -6.37 -19.08 6.70
CA HIS A 153 -6.55 -19.56 5.33
C HIS A 153 -6.51 -18.41 4.34
N GLN A 154 -5.33 -18.01 3.97
CA GLN A 154 -5.09 -16.90 3.04
C GLN A 154 -5.86 -17.06 1.72
N TRP A 155 -5.96 -18.28 1.19
CA TRP A 155 -6.67 -18.59 -0.04
C TRP A 155 -8.19 -18.32 0.06
N GLU A 156 -8.84 -18.73 1.17
CA GLU A 156 -10.27 -18.48 1.39
C GLU A 156 -10.55 -16.99 1.50
N TRP A 157 -9.74 -16.28 2.26
CA TRP A 157 -9.86 -14.84 2.43
C TRP A 157 -9.66 -14.07 1.11
N GLN A 158 -8.65 -14.39 0.31
CA GLN A 158 -8.44 -13.79 -1.00
C GLN A 158 -9.58 -14.11 -1.98
N LYS A 159 -10.19 -15.29 -1.88
CA LYS A 159 -11.38 -15.64 -2.65
C LYS A 159 -12.58 -14.76 -2.29
N GLU A 160 -12.73 -14.39 -1.01
CA GLU A 160 -13.75 -13.42 -0.57
C GLU A 160 -13.42 -12.02 -1.08
N GLU A 161 -12.16 -11.59 -1.00
CA GLU A 161 -11.70 -10.31 -1.55
C GLU A 161 -11.97 -10.17 -3.06
N LEU A 162 -11.88 -11.26 -3.84
CA LEU A 162 -12.22 -11.25 -5.26
C LEU A 162 -13.66 -10.78 -5.50
N GLN A 163 -14.58 -11.08 -4.58
CA GLN A 163 -15.97 -10.61 -4.68
C GLN A 163 -16.07 -9.09 -4.49
N VAL A 164 -15.19 -8.51 -3.68
CA VAL A 164 -15.09 -7.04 -3.53
C VAL A 164 -14.68 -6.43 -4.87
N LEU A 165 -13.68 -7.01 -5.54
CA LEU A 165 -13.23 -6.53 -6.86
C LEU A 165 -14.33 -6.64 -7.92
N TYR A 166 -15.15 -7.69 -7.90
CA TYR A 166 -16.32 -7.80 -8.78
C TYR A 166 -17.38 -6.73 -8.49
N GLY A 167 -17.43 -6.19 -7.27
CA GLY A 167 -18.33 -5.10 -6.87
C GLY A 167 -17.87 -3.71 -7.30
N LEU A 168 -16.63 -3.54 -7.72
CA LEU A 168 -16.10 -2.23 -8.11
C LEU A 168 -16.64 -1.77 -9.47
N GLU A 169 -16.66 -0.45 -9.68
CA GLU A 169 -17.05 0.15 -10.95
C GLU A 169 -16.14 -0.28 -12.10
N ARG A 170 -16.73 -0.62 -13.23
CA ARG A 170 -16.02 -1.05 -14.44
C ARG A 170 -15.58 0.16 -15.27
N LEU A 171 -14.34 0.58 -15.12
CA LEU A 171 -13.76 1.65 -15.94
C LEU A 171 -13.38 1.18 -17.35
N ARG A 172 -13.09 -0.12 -17.50
CA ARG A 172 -12.70 -0.75 -18.77
C ARG A 172 -13.32 -2.13 -18.90
N PRO A 173 -13.81 -2.51 -20.09
CA PRO A 173 -14.44 -3.83 -20.31
C PRO A 173 -13.46 -5.00 -20.13
N GLU A 174 -12.15 -4.77 -20.32
CA GLU A 174 -11.11 -5.78 -20.14
C GLU A 174 -10.96 -6.22 -18.68
N TRP A 175 -11.45 -5.40 -17.73
CA TRP A 175 -11.37 -5.70 -16.31
C TRP A 175 -12.09 -7.00 -15.93
N ASP A 176 -13.25 -7.27 -16.53
CA ASP A 176 -13.97 -8.51 -16.30
C ASP A 176 -13.15 -9.74 -16.71
N GLN A 177 -12.37 -9.65 -17.80
CA GLN A 177 -11.51 -10.75 -18.25
C GLN A 177 -10.37 -11.02 -17.25
N VAL A 178 -9.83 -9.97 -16.61
CA VAL A 178 -8.79 -10.10 -15.59
C VAL A 178 -9.34 -10.81 -14.35
N LEU A 179 -10.53 -10.42 -13.89
CA LEU A 179 -11.18 -11.03 -12.73
C LEU A 179 -11.58 -12.50 -13.01
N ASP A 180 -12.18 -12.76 -14.17
CA ASP A 180 -12.55 -14.12 -14.60
C ASP A 180 -11.31 -15.02 -14.72
N GLY A 181 -10.18 -14.46 -15.18
CA GLY A 181 -8.88 -15.13 -15.19
C GLY A 181 -8.42 -15.51 -13.78
N ALA A 182 -8.48 -14.57 -12.83
CA ALA A 182 -8.12 -14.83 -11.44
C ALA A 182 -9.01 -15.91 -10.82
N GLU A 183 -10.33 -15.80 -10.97
CA GLU A 183 -11.26 -16.82 -10.49
C GLU A 183 -10.94 -18.19 -11.07
N LYS A 184 -10.80 -18.28 -12.39
CA LYS A 184 -10.55 -19.53 -13.11
C LYS A 184 -9.25 -20.20 -12.71
N TRP A 185 -8.16 -19.47 -12.67
CA TRP A 185 -6.82 -20.05 -12.50
C TRP A 185 -6.43 -20.24 -11.04
N LEU A 186 -6.87 -19.37 -10.15
CA LEU A 186 -6.43 -19.35 -8.75
C LEU A 186 -7.49 -19.86 -7.78
N TYR A 187 -8.79 -19.64 -8.07
CA TYR A 187 -9.84 -19.84 -7.08
C TYR A 187 -10.91 -20.87 -7.43
N GLN A 188 -10.96 -21.41 -8.67
CA GLN A 188 -11.84 -22.54 -9.01
C GLN A 188 -11.31 -23.91 -8.56
N GLY A 189 -10.01 -24.00 -8.27
CA GLY A 189 -9.38 -25.23 -7.82
C GLY A 189 -9.46 -25.43 -6.30
N SER A 190 -8.44 -26.10 -5.75
CA SER A 190 -8.25 -26.25 -4.32
C SER A 190 -7.13 -25.33 -3.83
N GLU A 191 -7.11 -25.06 -2.53
CA GLU A 191 -6.02 -24.32 -1.85
C GLU A 191 -4.64 -24.93 -2.16
N GLU A 192 -4.55 -26.28 -2.20
CA GLU A 192 -3.30 -26.98 -2.56
C GLU A 192 -2.85 -26.64 -3.99
N THR A 193 -3.80 -26.50 -4.92
CA THR A 193 -3.52 -26.11 -6.32
C THR A 193 -3.03 -24.67 -6.37
N TYR A 194 -3.67 -23.78 -5.64
CA TYR A 194 -3.26 -22.39 -5.51
C TYR A 194 -1.82 -22.27 -4.99
N HIS A 195 -1.50 -22.92 -3.88
CA HIS A 195 -0.16 -22.90 -3.31
C HIS A 195 0.90 -23.43 -4.27
N LYS A 196 0.57 -24.50 -5.01
CA LYS A 196 1.46 -25.05 -6.04
C LYS A 196 1.73 -24.05 -7.16
N ILE A 197 0.71 -23.36 -7.64
CA ILE A 197 0.84 -22.32 -8.67
C ILE A 197 1.76 -21.18 -8.15
N CYS A 198 1.51 -20.68 -6.93
CA CYS A 198 2.34 -19.65 -6.32
C CYS A 198 3.80 -20.10 -6.16
N GLU A 199 4.04 -21.34 -5.72
CA GLU A 199 5.38 -21.90 -5.64
C GLU A 199 6.08 -21.99 -7.00
N GLU A 200 5.38 -22.44 -8.04
CA GLU A 200 5.91 -22.54 -9.39
C GLU A 200 6.23 -21.15 -9.95
N PHE A 201 5.35 -20.18 -9.76
CA PHE A 201 5.58 -18.80 -10.12
C PHE A 201 6.82 -18.22 -9.41
N HIS A 202 6.91 -18.38 -8.09
CA HIS A 202 8.06 -17.89 -7.33
C HIS A 202 9.36 -18.61 -7.71
N LYS A 203 9.31 -19.89 -8.06
CA LYS A 203 10.47 -20.60 -8.61
C LYS A 203 10.89 -20.05 -9.98
N ALA A 204 9.92 -19.79 -10.85
CA ALA A 204 10.19 -19.23 -12.18
C ALA A 204 10.74 -17.79 -12.10
N TYR A 205 10.16 -16.97 -11.27
CA TYR A 205 10.59 -15.59 -11.03
C TYR A 205 11.80 -15.49 -10.11
N GLY A 206 11.90 -16.32 -9.08
CA GLY A 206 12.95 -16.26 -8.06
C GLY A 206 14.22 -17.01 -8.38
N SER A 207 14.18 -17.99 -9.31
CA SER A 207 15.38 -18.81 -9.68
C SER A 207 16.40 -18.08 -10.54
N LEU A 208 16.06 -16.93 -11.11
CA LEU A 208 16.94 -16.09 -11.94
C LEU A 208 17.57 -14.91 -11.18
N GLY A 209 17.74 -15.02 -9.85
CA GLY A 209 18.50 -14.10 -8.99
C GLY A 209 18.05 -12.65 -8.99
N SER A 210 17.85 -12.05 -10.17
CA SER A 210 17.39 -10.67 -10.34
C SER A 210 15.87 -10.51 -10.16
N HIS A 211 15.07 -11.52 -10.44
CA HIS A 211 13.61 -11.38 -10.45
C HIS A 211 12.96 -11.36 -9.07
N LYS A 212 13.58 -11.99 -8.06
CA LYS A 212 13.08 -11.87 -6.69
C LYS A 212 13.23 -10.44 -6.18
N GLU A 213 14.39 -9.83 -6.44
CA GLU A 213 14.64 -8.43 -6.09
C GLU A 213 13.70 -7.49 -6.86
N GLU A 214 13.46 -7.75 -8.14
CA GLU A 214 12.51 -6.98 -8.95
C GLU A 214 11.08 -7.08 -8.43
N TRP A 215 10.64 -8.26 -8.00
CA TRP A 215 9.33 -8.49 -7.41
C TRP A 215 9.14 -7.78 -6.06
N GLU A 216 10.12 -7.93 -5.15
CA GLU A 216 10.08 -7.26 -3.86
C GLU A 216 10.18 -5.72 -4.03
N ASN A 217 11.00 -5.27 -4.99
CA ASN A 217 11.09 -3.85 -5.31
C ASN A 217 9.79 -3.28 -5.89
N LEU A 218 9.11 -4.02 -6.76
CA LEU A 218 7.81 -3.62 -7.29
C LEU A 218 6.78 -3.45 -6.17
N GLY A 219 6.69 -4.42 -5.27
CA GLY A 219 5.80 -4.35 -4.10
C GLY A 219 6.14 -3.19 -3.17
N GLU A 220 7.43 -2.96 -2.91
CA GLU A 220 7.90 -1.82 -2.12
C GLU A 220 7.49 -0.48 -2.75
N GLN A 221 7.75 -0.29 -4.04
CA GLN A 221 7.41 0.96 -4.73
C GLN A 221 5.90 1.22 -4.76
N LEU A 222 5.09 0.17 -4.93
CA LEU A 222 3.63 0.28 -4.84
C LEU A 222 3.18 0.67 -3.43
N LEU A 223 3.69 0.00 -2.40
CA LEU A 223 3.36 0.31 -1.00
C LEU A 223 3.75 1.74 -0.64
N MET A 224 4.98 2.14 -0.98
CA MET A 224 5.46 3.51 -0.76
C MET A 224 4.55 4.54 -1.44
N PHE A 225 4.12 4.26 -2.70
CA PHE A 225 3.20 5.13 -3.41
C PHE A 225 1.85 5.24 -2.71
N PHE A 226 1.23 4.11 -2.34
CA PHE A 226 -0.10 4.13 -1.71
C PHE A 226 -0.06 4.77 -0.32
N VAL A 227 0.94 4.45 0.48
CA VAL A 227 1.09 5.04 1.82
C VAL A 227 1.37 6.54 1.72
N TYR A 228 2.25 6.99 0.82
CA TYR A 228 2.50 8.41 0.63
C TYR A 228 1.24 9.16 0.17
N THR A 229 0.51 8.60 -0.78
CA THR A 229 -0.61 9.31 -1.42
C THR A 229 -1.87 9.34 -0.56
N TYR A 230 -2.11 8.30 0.27
CA TYR A 230 -3.42 8.14 0.90
C TYR A 230 -3.40 8.07 2.42
N PHE A 231 -2.28 7.72 3.05
CA PHE A 231 -2.27 7.39 4.48
C PHE A 231 -2.69 8.58 5.37
N CYS A 232 -2.09 9.74 5.17
CA CYS A 232 -2.40 10.94 5.97
C CYS A 232 -3.80 11.51 5.71
N GLY A 233 -4.46 11.11 4.61
CA GLY A 233 -5.87 11.41 4.39
C GLY A 233 -6.82 10.83 5.45
N ALA A 234 -6.32 9.98 6.35
CA ALA A 234 -7.06 9.54 7.54
C ALA A 234 -7.41 10.69 8.49
N VAL A 235 -6.72 11.82 8.42
CA VAL A 235 -7.07 13.04 9.19
C VAL A 235 -8.49 13.55 8.91
N TYR A 236 -9.05 13.21 7.75
CA TYR A 236 -10.39 13.65 7.35
C TYR A 236 -11.51 12.63 7.64
N ASP A 237 -11.17 11.37 7.89
CA ASP A 237 -12.18 10.30 8.03
C ASP A 237 -11.92 9.32 9.18
N ASP A 238 -10.86 9.52 9.97
CA ASP A 238 -10.45 8.68 11.11
C ASP A 238 -10.17 7.20 10.75
N MET A 239 -9.98 6.89 9.44
CA MET A 239 -9.89 5.52 8.95
C MET A 239 -8.43 5.09 8.64
N VAL A 240 -7.58 5.09 9.65
CA VAL A 240 -6.13 4.78 9.51
C VAL A 240 -5.90 3.37 9.00
N CYS A 241 -6.57 2.38 9.61
CA CYS A 241 -6.48 0.98 9.19
C CYS A 241 -6.88 0.81 7.73
N SER A 242 -8.01 1.41 7.31
CA SER A 242 -8.50 1.30 5.93
C SER A 242 -7.54 1.90 4.89
N LYS A 243 -6.78 2.96 5.23
CA LYS A 243 -5.75 3.50 4.34
C LYS A 243 -4.60 2.50 4.13
N MET A 244 -4.17 1.84 5.20
CA MET A 244 -3.13 0.80 5.09
C MET A 244 -3.66 -0.44 4.38
N GLU A 245 -4.87 -0.88 4.68
CA GLU A 245 -5.54 -2.00 3.99
C GLU A 245 -5.66 -1.75 2.49
N LEU A 246 -6.01 -0.53 2.07
CA LEU A 246 -6.03 -0.16 0.64
C LEU A 246 -4.68 -0.40 -0.03
N ALA A 247 -3.58 -0.02 0.61
CA ALA A 247 -2.23 -0.22 0.09
C ALA A 247 -1.90 -1.72 -0.02
N LEU A 248 -2.14 -2.48 1.05
CA LEU A 248 -1.86 -3.92 1.12
C LEU A 248 -2.72 -4.72 0.14
N PHE A 249 -4.02 -4.45 0.10
CA PHE A 249 -4.98 -5.06 -0.83
C PHE A 249 -4.56 -4.82 -2.28
N SER A 250 -4.23 -3.58 -2.63
CA SER A 250 -3.81 -3.24 -3.99
C SER A 250 -2.55 -3.99 -4.41
N VAL A 251 -1.55 -4.09 -3.53
CA VAL A 251 -0.31 -4.81 -3.83
C VAL A 251 -0.56 -6.30 -3.95
N ARG A 252 -1.31 -6.91 -3.04
CA ARG A 252 -1.66 -8.34 -3.12
C ARG A 252 -2.36 -8.68 -4.43
N TRP A 253 -3.38 -7.90 -4.82
CA TRP A 253 -4.14 -8.18 -6.04
C TRP A 253 -3.36 -7.90 -7.32
N ILE A 254 -2.49 -6.91 -7.35
CA ILE A 254 -1.55 -6.73 -8.47
C ILE A 254 -0.65 -7.96 -8.59
N GLN A 255 -0.21 -8.53 -7.48
CA GLN A 255 0.58 -9.76 -7.47
C GLN A 255 -0.20 -10.96 -8.00
N GLU A 256 -1.45 -11.16 -7.55
CA GLU A 256 -2.33 -12.22 -8.04
C GLU A 256 -2.57 -12.11 -9.55
N PHE A 257 -2.82 -10.92 -10.07
CA PHE A 257 -3.01 -10.71 -11.50
C PHE A 257 -1.74 -10.96 -12.31
N LEU A 258 -0.56 -10.69 -11.76
CA LEU A 258 0.70 -11.05 -12.42
C LEU A 258 0.91 -12.57 -12.48
N ILE A 259 0.49 -13.32 -11.46
CA ILE A 259 0.49 -14.79 -11.49
C ILE A 259 -0.46 -15.29 -12.59
N VAL A 260 -1.66 -14.76 -12.68
CA VAL A 260 -2.63 -15.10 -13.73
C VAL A 260 -2.05 -14.85 -15.12
N TRP A 261 -1.49 -13.67 -15.31
CA TRP A 261 -0.87 -13.30 -16.60
C TRP A 261 0.32 -14.19 -16.97
N TRP A 262 1.07 -14.68 -15.99
CA TRP A 262 2.14 -15.65 -16.23
C TRP A 262 1.60 -17.04 -16.63
N LEU A 263 0.38 -17.42 -16.19
CA LEU A 263 -0.26 -18.68 -16.54
C LEU A 263 -0.88 -18.68 -17.94
N GLU A 264 -1.23 -17.52 -18.50
CA GLU A 264 -1.81 -17.35 -19.84
C GLU A 264 -0.75 -17.22 -20.94
#